data_c60b336d6d41ef7df619b5a7f90ea5df
#
_entry.id   c60b336d6d41ef7df619b5a7f90ea5df
#
_cell.length_a   1.000
_cell.length_b   1.000
_cell.length_c   1.000
_cell.angle_alpha   90.00
_cell.angle_beta   90.00
_cell.angle_gamma   90.00
#
_symmetry.space_group_name_H-M   'P 1'
#
loop_
_entity.id
_entity.type
_entity.pdbx_description
1 polymer ?
#
loop_
_entity_poly.entity_id
_entity_poly.type
_entity_poly.pdbx_seq_one_letter_code
_entity_poly.pdbx_strand_id
1 'polypeptide(L)'
;MKYCPNCGNKIENTQVFCNKCGKKLVNSDHKSEKDKYQNSQLQHKISRNGQIERGNSKLRAIIVSIIVVILLVVALMFAGYYFYKNVFLGNSSINIFQSDSETTHDNQQATINVLSSEFSENFMNADNTGGYEGFNIGMSKHEIKSKFGEPDNTISMDIGNVEKYHNIGIYYGIDGTVSSVYILPEAISVSDFKQFHGDPTVETEEQWVYDDNSDNGFTIFVNKGNGEVQSIENTYQVDEASLNSMD
;
A
#
# COMPACT_ATOMS: atom_id res chain seq x y z
N MET A 1 -13.41 30.26 29.63
CA MET A 1 -13.28 29.87 28.21
C MET A 1 -12.10 28.91 28.11
N LYS A 2 -12.27 27.74 27.44
CA LYS A 2 -11.21 26.76 27.25
C LYS A 2 -10.79 26.75 25.78
N TYR A 3 -9.53 26.41 25.52
CA TYR A 3 -8.97 26.29 24.18
C TYR A 3 -8.37 24.91 23.98
N CYS A 4 -8.43 24.40 22.78
CA CYS A 4 -7.85 23.11 22.44
C CYS A 4 -6.32 23.16 22.59
N PRO A 5 -5.70 22.25 23.37
CA PRO A 5 -4.25 22.28 23.62
C PRO A 5 -3.43 21.90 22.38
N ASN A 6 -4.08 21.36 21.33
CA ASN A 6 -3.40 20.95 20.11
C ASN A 6 -3.43 22.02 19.00
N CYS A 7 -4.52 22.77 18.84
CA CYS A 7 -4.68 23.72 17.73
C CYS A 7 -5.14 25.12 18.14
N GLY A 8 -5.27 25.41 19.45
CA GLY A 8 -5.68 26.70 19.97
C GLY A 8 -7.13 27.11 19.68
N ASN A 9 -7.94 26.26 19.05
CA ASN A 9 -9.35 26.58 18.77
C ASN A 9 -10.16 26.67 20.06
N LYS A 10 -11.09 27.63 20.11
CA LYS A 10 -12.01 27.79 21.23
C LYS A 10 -12.95 26.58 21.34
N ILE A 11 -13.11 26.02 22.55
CA ILE A 11 -13.92 24.84 22.81
C ILE A 11 -14.94 25.09 23.93
N GLU A 12 -16.08 24.41 23.84
CA GLU A 12 -17.10 24.45 24.86
C GLU A 12 -16.83 23.40 25.95
N ASN A 13 -17.31 23.65 27.17
CA ASN A 13 -17.00 22.78 28.32
C ASN A 13 -17.56 21.35 28.21
N THR A 14 -18.51 21.12 27.31
CA THR A 14 -19.17 19.82 27.08
C THR A 14 -18.61 19.04 25.93
N GLN A 15 -17.67 19.62 25.13
CA GLN A 15 -17.09 18.97 23.98
C GLN A 15 -16.10 17.88 24.37
N VAL A 16 -16.29 16.69 23.81
CA VAL A 16 -15.40 15.52 23.99
C VAL A 16 -14.26 15.52 22.95
N PHE A 17 -14.49 16.12 21.79
CA PHE A 17 -13.51 16.24 20.71
C PHE A 17 -13.46 17.68 20.19
N CYS A 18 -12.28 18.13 19.78
CA CYS A 18 -12.13 19.41 19.12
C CYS A 18 -12.71 19.37 17.70
N ASN A 19 -13.66 20.24 17.39
CA ASN A 19 -14.32 20.33 16.08
C ASN A 19 -13.42 20.85 14.95
N LYS A 20 -12.21 21.35 15.26
CA LYS A 20 -11.26 21.85 14.26
C LYS A 20 -10.15 20.85 13.94
N CYS A 21 -9.68 20.05 14.91
CA CYS A 21 -8.53 19.17 14.72
C CYS A 21 -8.77 17.72 15.18
N GLY A 22 -9.99 17.37 15.57
CA GLY A 22 -10.37 16.02 16.01
C GLY A 22 -9.73 15.52 17.31
N LYS A 23 -8.87 16.32 17.96
CA LYS A 23 -8.20 15.91 19.19
C LYS A 23 -9.21 15.63 20.30
N LYS A 24 -9.12 14.47 20.95
CA LYS A 24 -9.94 14.13 22.13
C LYS A 24 -9.56 15.03 23.30
N LEU A 25 -10.57 15.64 23.90
CA LEU A 25 -10.48 16.57 25.05
C LEU A 25 -10.79 15.78 26.32
N VAL A 26 -9.86 15.77 27.28
CA VAL A 26 -10.06 15.11 28.56
C VAL A 26 -10.78 16.10 29.47
N ASN A 27 -12.07 15.85 29.78
CA ASN A 27 -12.78 16.60 30.80
C ASN A 27 -12.37 16.08 32.19
N SER A 28 -11.72 16.94 32.97
CA SER A 28 -11.23 16.64 34.31
C SER A 28 -12.32 16.71 35.39
N ASP A 29 -13.61 16.77 35.04
CA ASP A 29 -14.69 17.07 36.00
C ASP A 29 -15.79 15.99 36.09
N HIS A 30 -15.46 14.71 35.97
CA HIS A 30 -16.31 13.62 36.44
C HIS A 30 -15.51 12.59 37.21
N LYS A 31 -15.15 12.97 38.43
CA LYS A 31 -14.81 12.01 39.48
C LYS A 31 -16.11 11.39 39.95
N SER A 32 -16.48 10.29 39.32
CA SER A 32 -17.65 9.50 39.73
C SER A 32 -17.42 8.93 41.13
N GLU A 33 -18.40 9.13 41.98
CA GLU A 33 -18.52 8.72 43.40
C GLU A 33 -18.47 7.19 43.64
N LYS A 34 -18.10 6.40 42.64
CA LYS A 34 -18.02 4.93 42.75
C LYS A 34 -16.71 4.37 43.33
N ASP A 35 -15.65 5.19 43.43
CA ASP A 35 -14.36 4.70 43.92
C ASP A 35 -14.20 4.75 45.44
N LYS A 36 -15.24 5.20 46.19
CA LYS A 36 -15.15 5.34 47.66
C LYS A 36 -15.55 4.11 48.44
N TYR A 37 -16.16 3.09 47.80
CA TYR A 37 -16.61 1.87 48.49
C TYR A 37 -15.70 0.64 48.32
N GLN A 38 -14.70 0.68 47.49
CA GLN A 38 -13.78 -0.46 47.31
C GLN A 38 -12.46 -0.38 48.08
N ASN A 39 -12.13 0.78 48.68
CA ASN A 39 -10.86 0.95 49.39
C ASN A 39 -10.91 0.73 50.88
N SER A 40 -12.10 0.47 51.48
CA SER A 40 -12.26 0.21 52.91
C SER A 40 -12.31 -1.28 53.30
N GLN A 41 -12.28 -2.21 52.34
CA GLN A 41 -12.25 -3.66 52.63
C GLN A 41 -10.88 -4.34 52.41
N LEU A 42 -9.89 -3.61 51.92
CA LEU A 42 -8.55 -4.20 51.62
C LEU A 42 -7.52 -3.97 52.74
N GLN A 43 -7.85 -3.24 53.80
CA GLN A 43 -6.86 -3.00 54.90
C GLN A 43 -7.03 -3.88 56.14
N HIS A 44 -7.99 -4.83 56.16
CA HIS A 44 -8.19 -5.68 57.35
C HIS A 44 -7.80 -7.14 57.20
N LYS A 45 -7.01 -7.51 56.19
CA LYS A 45 -6.59 -8.92 55.95
C LYS A 45 -5.11 -9.12 55.72
N ILE A 46 -4.28 -8.28 56.31
CA ILE A 46 -2.82 -8.53 56.39
C ILE A 46 -2.41 -8.67 57.83
N SER A 47 -2.76 -9.77 58.47
CA SER A 47 -2.02 -10.38 59.55
C SER A 47 -2.60 -11.76 59.81
N ARG A 48 -1.94 -12.76 59.36
CA ARG A 48 -1.69 -14.08 59.94
C ARG A 48 -1.47 -15.15 58.88
N ASN A 49 -0.39 -15.83 59.06
CA ASN A 49 0.03 -17.11 58.52
C ASN A 49 0.83 -17.11 57.20
N GLY A 50 2.16 -17.08 57.44
CA GLY A 50 3.08 -17.71 56.53
C GLY A 50 2.81 -19.23 56.48
N GLN A 51 2.19 -19.67 55.42
CA GLN A 51 2.32 -21.03 54.89
C GLN A 51 2.62 -20.93 53.40
N ILE A 52 3.83 -21.36 53.09
CA ILE A 52 4.29 -21.61 51.72
C ILE A 52 3.38 -22.72 51.17
N GLU A 53 2.29 -22.35 50.49
CA GLU A 53 1.55 -23.30 49.67
C GLU A 53 2.47 -23.71 48.49
N ARG A 54 2.89 -24.96 48.48
CA ARG A 54 3.42 -25.67 47.33
C ARG A 54 2.39 -25.58 46.20
N GLY A 55 2.49 -24.50 45.40
CA GLY A 55 1.65 -24.31 44.24
C GLY A 55 1.77 -25.51 43.33
N ASN A 56 0.59 -26.05 43.00
CA ASN A 56 0.35 -27.24 42.16
C ASN A 56 1.30 -27.27 40.96
N SER A 57 2.31 -28.14 41.02
CA SER A 57 3.28 -28.37 39.93
C SER A 57 2.56 -28.72 38.61
N LYS A 58 1.40 -29.35 38.70
CA LYS A 58 0.54 -29.68 37.53
C LYS A 58 -0.04 -28.45 36.85
N LEU A 59 -0.44 -27.42 37.61
CA LEU A 59 -1.00 -26.19 37.02
C LEU A 59 0.09 -25.38 36.32
N ARG A 60 1.27 -25.31 36.88
CA ARG A 60 2.46 -24.67 36.25
C ARG A 60 2.88 -25.40 34.98
N ALA A 61 2.86 -26.74 34.98
CA ALA A 61 3.16 -27.55 33.81
C ALA A 61 2.14 -27.32 32.69
N ILE A 62 0.85 -27.19 33.00
CA ILE A 62 -0.21 -26.90 32.03
C ILE A 62 -0.02 -25.50 31.43
N ILE A 63 0.25 -24.48 32.26
CA ILE A 63 0.49 -23.10 31.78
C ILE A 63 1.71 -23.05 30.85
N VAL A 64 2.82 -23.68 31.23
CA VAL A 64 4.03 -23.77 30.38
C VAL A 64 3.75 -24.49 29.09
N SER A 65 2.98 -25.58 29.10
CA SER A 65 2.59 -26.29 27.87
C SER A 65 1.76 -25.43 26.94
N ILE A 66 0.80 -24.67 27.45
CA ILE A 66 -0.02 -23.74 26.65
C ILE A 66 0.86 -22.64 26.03
N ILE A 67 1.79 -22.07 26.78
CA ILE A 67 2.72 -21.03 26.26
C ILE A 67 3.59 -21.62 25.15
N VAL A 68 4.11 -22.82 25.30
CA VAL A 68 4.91 -23.50 24.27
C VAL A 68 4.09 -23.75 23.01
N VAL A 69 2.84 -24.19 23.12
CA VAL A 69 1.95 -24.38 21.97
C VAL A 69 1.68 -23.06 21.25
N ILE A 70 1.42 -21.98 21.99
CA ILE A 70 1.21 -20.65 21.39
C ILE A 70 2.47 -20.19 20.65
N LEU A 71 3.64 -20.37 21.24
CA LEU A 71 4.90 -20.00 20.58
C LEU A 71 5.17 -20.82 19.32
N LEU A 72 4.83 -22.11 19.32
CA LEU A 72 4.93 -22.95 18.13
C LEU A 72 3.96 -22.52 17.02
N VAL A 73 2.72 -22.16 17.36
CA VAL A 73 1.75 -21.63 16.39
C VAL A 73 2.22 -20.32 15.80
N VAL A 74 2.75 -19.41 16.62
CA VAL A 74 3.32 -18.15 16.15
C VAL A 74 4.52 -18.38 15.24
N ALA A 75 5.42 -19.31 15.62
CA ALA A 75 6.59 -19.67 14.79
C ALA A 75 6.16 -20.28 13.43
N LEU A 76 5.11 -21.11 13.41
CA LEU A 76 4.57 -21.68 12.17
C LEU A 76 3.89 -20.60 11.29
N MET A 77 3.21 -19.63 11.88
CA MET A 77 2.67 -18.48 11.14
C MET A 77 3.79 -17.60 10.53
N PHE A 78 4.86 -17.34 11.29
CA PHE A 78 6.03 -16.65 10.75
C PHE A 78 6.74 -17.44 9.67
N ALA A 79 6.93 -18.75 9.84
CA ALA A 79 7.51 -19.62 8.82
C ALA A 79 6.62 -19.68 7.57
N GLY A 80 5.30 -19.80 7.73
CA GLY A 80 4.33 -19.76 6.64
C GLY A 80 4.33 -18.41 5.91
N TYR A 81 4.39 -17.30 6.64
CA TYR A 81 4.53 -15.95 6.06
C TYR A 81 5.86 -15.77 5.31
N TYR A 82 6.97 -16.26 5.88
CA TYR A 82 8.30 -16.23 5.23
C TYR A 82 8.33 -17.13 3.98
N PHE A 83 7.72 -18.30 4.05
CA PHE A 83 7.60 -19.21 2.92
C PHE A 83 6.68 -18.61 1.82
N TYR A 84 5.53 -18.05 2.21
CA TYR A 84 4.63 -17.34 1.29
C TYR A 84 5.35 -16.16 0.62
N LYS A 85 6.05 -15.34 1.40
CA LYS A 85 6.81 -14.19 0.87
C LYS A 85 7.95 -14.61 -0.07
N ASN A 86 8.68 -15.70 0.23
CA ASN A 86 9.82 -16.13 -0.57
C ASN A 86 9.44 -17.04 -1.75
N VAL A 87 8.33 -17.77 -1.68
CA VAL A 87 7.90 -18.71 -2.72
C VAL A 87 6.82 -18.12 -3.61
N PHE A 88 5.88 -17.34 -3.07
CA PHE A 88 4.80 -16.73 -3.86
C PHE A 88 5.10 -15.31 -4.35
N LEU A 89 5.87 -14.50 -3.58
CA LEU A 89 6.28 -13.15 -3.99
C LEU A 89 7.71 -13.08 -4.52
N GLY A 90 8.45 -14.18 -4.46
CA GLY A 90 9.85 -14.26 -4.88
C GLY A 90 10.14 -15.17 -6.07
N ASN A 91 9.15 -15.86 -6.64
CA ASN A 91 9.39 -16.77 -7.76
C ASN A 91 8.20 -16.83 -8.72
N SER A 92 8.06 -15.80 -9.52
CA SER A 92 7.40 -15.93 -10.83
C SER A 92 8.46 -15.95 -11.91
N SER A 93 9.24 -17.03 -11.95
CA SER A 93 10.07 -17.36 -13.13
C SER A 93 10.49 -18.83 -13.04
N ILE A 94 9.59 -19.75 -13.39
CA ILE A 94 9.99 -21.07 -13.82
C ILE A 94 10.01 -21.07 -15.35
N ASN A 95 11.10 -20.62 -15.92
CA ASN A 95 11.47 -20.96 -17.29
C ASN A 95 12.35 -22.19 -17.26
N ILE A 96 11.74 -23.36 -17.53
CA ILE A 96 12.46 -24.57 -17.89
C ILE A 96 12.83 -24.46 -19.36
N PHE A 97 14.00 -23.91 -19.64
CA PHE A 97 14.79 -24.26 -20.81
C PHE A 97 16.26 -24.12 -20.45
N GLN A 98 16.87 -25.29 -20.25
CA GLN A 98 18.30 -25.45 -20.03
C GLN A 98 19.01 -25.28 -21.38
N SER A 99 19.86 -24.28 -21.48
CA SER A 99 21.00 -24.29 -22.43
C SER A 99 22.15 -23.49 -21.81
N ASP A 100 23.26 -24.18 -21.65
CA ASP A 100 24.51 -23.65 -21.15
C ASP A 100 25.01 -22.47 -22.01
N SER A 101 25.41 -21.38 -21.41
CA SER A 101 26.73 -20.74 -21.49
C SER A 101 26.72 -19.26 -21.13
N GLU A 102 27.71 -18.91 -20.31
CA GLU A 102 28.37 -17.62 -20.12
C GLU A 102 27.60 -16.45 -19.47
N THR A 103 28.08 -16.17 -18.26
CA THR A 103 27.84 -14.97 -17.43
C THR A 103 28.06 -13.67 -18.20
N THR A 104 26.95 -13.05 -18.57
CA THR A 104 26.84 -11.60 -18.71
C THR A 104 25.68 -11.17 -17.83
N HIS A 105 25.90 -10.18 -16.96
CA HIS A 105 24.85 -9.52 -16.20
C HIS A 105 23.93 -8.75 -17.15
N ASP A 106 23.00 -9.47 -17.77
CA ASP A 106 21.92 -8.90 -18.53
C ASP A 106 20.72 -8.77 -17.58
N ASN A 107 20.54 -7.57 -17.02
CA ASN A 107 19.32 -7.17 -16.32
C ASN A 107 18.21 -7.02 -17.37
N GLN A 108 17.77 -8.12 -17.98
CA GLN A 108 16.60 -8.10 -18.87
C GLN A 108 15.35 -7.99 -18.00
N GLN A 109 14.94 -6.76 -17.75
CA GLN A 109 13.59 -6.48 -17.27
C GLN A 109 12.62 -6.90 -18.39
N ALA A 110 11.72 -7.85 -18.11
CA ALA A 110 10.77 -8.34 -19.10
C ALA A 110 9.83 -7.22 -19.53
N THR A 111 9.54 -7.13 -20.83
CA THR A 111 8.53 -6.20 -21.34
C THR A 111 7.15 -6.59 -20.80
N ILE A 112 6.44 -5.64 -20.21
CA ILE A 112 5.10 -5.84 -19.64
C ILE A 112 4.11 -6.03 -20.78
N ASN A 113 3.41 -7.15 -20.80
CA ASN A 113 2.32 -7.40 -21.73
C ASN A 113 1.02 -6.87 -21.15
N VAL A 114 0.57 -5.72 -21.65
CA VAL A 114 -0.65 -5.06 -21.17
C VAL A 114 -1.94 -5.82 -21.53
N LEU A 115 -1.91 -6.77 -22.48
CA LEU A 115 -3.01 -7.67 -22.81
C LEU A 115 -2.82 -9.03 -22.14
N SER A 116 -2.53 -9.05 -20.85
CA SER A 116 -2.40 -10.28 -20.07
C SER A 116 -3.25 -10.23 -18.81
N SER A 117 -3.69 -11.40 -18.35
CA SER A 117 -4.41 -11.51 -17.06
C SER A 117 -3.53 -11.08 -15.89
N GLU A 118 -2.22 -11.31 -15.97
CA GLU A 118 -1.26 -10.87 -14.95
C GLU A 118 -1.24 -9.33 -14.83
N PHE A 119 -1.22 -8.62 -15.96
CA PHE A 119 -1.29 -7.16 -15.96
C PHE A 119 -2.65 -6.67 -15.43
N SER A 120 -3.76 -7.32 -15.82
CA SER A 120 -5.08 -6.98 -15.29
C SER A 120 -5.13 -7.12 -13.77
N GLU A 121 -4.62 -8.21 -13.22
CA GLU A 121 -4.65 -8.49 -11.78
C GLU A 121 -3.69 -7.57 -11.01
N ASN A 122 -2.44 -7.40 -11.51
CA ASN A 122 -1.37 -6.76 -10.76
C ASN A 122 -1.25 -5.26 -11.00
N PHE A 123 -1.86 -4.73 -12.07
CA PHE A 123 -1.82 -3.30 -12.39
C PHE A 123 -3.20 -2.66 -12.49
N MET A 124 -4.12 -3.21 -13.28
CA MET A 124 -5.43 -2.60 -13.49
C MET A 124 -6.34 -2.74 -12.26
N ASN A 125 -6.22 -3.85 -11.51
CA ASN A 125 -7.07 -4.17 -10.36
C ASN A 125 -6.34 -4.14 -9.02
N ALA A 126 -5.16 -3.53 -8.96
CA ALA A 126 -4.36 -3.42 -7.75
C ALA A 126 -3.89 -1.97 -7.54
N ASP A 127 -3.74 -1.57 -6.26
CA ASP A 127 -3.17 -0.28 -5.90
C ASP A 127 -1.65 -0.27 -6.19
N ASN A 128 -1.26 0.52 -7.18
CA ASN A 128 0.11 0.77 -7.58
C ASN A 128 0.47 2.27 -7.47
N THR A 129 -0.27 3.04 -6.68
CA THR A 129 -0.01 4.47 -6.46
C THR A 129 1.37 4.77 -5.86
N GLY A 130 1.97 3.78 -5.22
CA GLY A 130 3.35 3.83 -4.71
C GLY A 130 4.44 3.46 -5.72
N GLY A 131 4.08 3.07 -6.94
CA GLY A 131 4.99 2.63 -8.00
C GLY A 131 4.70 1.22 -8.51
N TYR A 132 5.46 0.77 -9.52
CA TYR A 132 5.26 -0.54 -10.17
C TYR A 132 6.60 -1.15 -10.59
N GLU A 133 6.72 -2.50 -10.54
CA GLU A 133 7.91 -3.27 -10.95
C GLU A 133 9.22 -2.77 -10.30
N GLY A 134 9.09 -2.24 -9.08
CA GLY A 134 10.22 -1.77 -8.29
C GLY A 134 10.69 -0.34 -8.62
N PHE A 135 10.05 0.35 -9.56
CA PHE A 135 10.13 1.79 -9.74
C PHE A 135 9.15 2.43 -8.76
N ASN A 136 9.65 2.96 -7.64
CA ASN A 136 8.80 3.47 -6.58
C ASN A 136 8.77 5.00 -6.58
N ILE A 137 7.60 5.56 -6.29
CA ILE A 137 7.43 7.00 -6.06
C ILE A 137 8.40 7.46 -4.96
N GLY A 138 9.03 8.61 -5.15
CA GLY A 138 10.01 9.18 -4.22
C GLY A 138 11.45 8.68 -4.38
N MET A 139 11.71 7.64 -5.19
CA MET A 139 13.09 7.25 -5.51
C MET A 139 13.80 8.35 -6.30
N SER A 140 15.05 8.62 -5.94
CA SER A 140 15.87 9.55 -6.71
C SER A 140 16.29 8.95 -8.06
N LYS A 141 16.58 9.82 -9.02
CA LYS A 141 17.12 9.41 -10.34
C LYS A 141 18.39 8.57 -10.21
N HIS A 142 19.22 8.84 -9.20
CA HIS A 142 20.43 8.05 -8.94
C HIS A 142 20.11 6.62 -8.48
N GLU A 143 19.11 6.45 -7.61
CA GLU A 143 18.67 5.13 -7.16
C GLU A 143 18.07 4.33 -8.30
N ILE A 144 17.24 4.95 -9.15
CA ILE A 144 16.70 4.30 -10.36
C ILE A 144 17.82 3.81 -11.25
N LYS A 145 18.77 4.67 -11.62
CA LYS A 145 19.92 4.31 -12.48
C LYS A 145 20.81 3.25 -11.85
N SER A 146 21.02 3.31 -10.53
CA SER A 146 21.81 2.30 -9.82
C SER A 146 21.16 0.91 -9.85
N LYS A 147 19.82 0.87 -9.81
CA LYS A 147 19.05 -0.38 -9.75
C LYS A 147 18.74 -0.97 -11.12
N PHE A 148 18.39 -0.12 -12.09
CA PHE A 148 17.86 -0.54 -13.38
C PHE A 148 18.77 -0.19 -14.57
N GLY A 149 19.88 0.52 -14.34
CA GLY A 149 20.78 1.00 -15.40
C GLY A 149 20.35 2.35 -15.96
N GLU A 150 20.93 2.71 -17.13
CA GLU A 150 20.51 3.91 -17.87
C GLU A 150 19.19 3.66 -18.58
N PRO A 151 18.35 4.72 -18.77
CA PRO A 151 17.12 4.58 -19.54
C PRO A 151 17.44 4.29 -21.01
N ASP A 152 16.57 3.52 -21.67
CA ASP A 152 16.69 3.22 -23.11
C ASP A 152 16.62 4.50 -23.96
N ASN A 153 15.70 5.40 -23.59
CA ASN A 153 15.56 6.73 -24.17
C ASN A 153 14.79 7.68 -23.25
N THR A 154 14.59 8.91 -23.72
CA THR A 154 13.71 9.90 -23.09
C THR A 154 12.67 10.34 -24.10
N ILE A 155 11.39 10.27 -23.72
CA ILE A 155 10.28 10.71 -24.55
C ILE A 155 9.66 12.00 -23.95
N SER A 156 9.09 12.83 -24.82
CA SER A 156 8.34 14.02 -24.38
C SER A 156 6.85 13.68 -24.30
N MET A 157 6.27 13.89 -23.13
CA MET A 157 4.83 13.81 -22.89
C MET A 157 4.32 15.19 -22.46
N ASP A 158 3.01 15.40 -22.37
CA ASP A 158 2.41 16.69 -21.97
C ASP A 158 2.88 17.15 -20.58
N ILE A 159 3.17 16.20 -19.69
CA ILE A 159 3.72 16.45 -18.34
C ILE A 159 5.20 16.83 -18.34
N GLY A 160 5.94 16.61 -19.45
CA GLY A 160 7.38 16.83 -19.54
C GLY A 160 8.14 15.63 -20.07
N ASN A 161 9.45 15.58 -19.75
CA ASN A 161 10.33 14.50 -20.20
C ASN A 161 10.21 13.27 -19.29
N VAL A 162 9.94 12.11 -19.91
CA VAL A 162 9.79 10.82 -19.25
C VAL A 162 10.95 9.91 -19.68
N GLU A 163 11.71 9.37 -18.73
CA GLU A 163 12.73 8.37 -18.99
C GLU A 163 12.10 7.00 -19.18
N LYS A 164 12.41 6.34 -20.31
CA LYS A 164 11.85 5.05 -20.67
C LYS A 164 12.84 3.92 -20.33
N TYR A 165 12.33 2.91 -19.61
CA TYR A 165 12.98 1.65 -19.27
C TYR A 165 12.10 0.53 -19.83
N HIS A 166 12.46 0.00 -21.02
CA HIS A 166 11.59 -0.90 -21.82
C HIS A 166 10.24 -0.27 -22.09
N ASN A 167 9.16 -0.76 -21.49
CA ASN A 167 7.86 -0.13 -21.59
C ASN A 167 7.34 0.47 -20.27
N ILE A 168 8.28 0.81 -19.37
CA ILE A 168 7.99 1.61 -18.17
C ILE A 168 8.54 3.02 -18.38
N GLY A 169 7.72 4.02 -18.15
CA GLY A 169 8.06 5.44 -18.20
C GLY A 169 8.17 6.04 -16.81
N ILE A 170 9.25 6.76 -16.53
CA ILE A 170 9.49 7.41 -15.23
C ILE A 170 9.51 8.93 -15.41
N TYR A 171 8.58 9.58 -14.75
CA TYR A 171 8.57 11.03 -14.63
C TYR A 171 9.13 11.46 -13.29
N TYR A 172 10.06 12.42 -13.32
CA TYR A 172 10.67 12.99 -12.10
C TYR A 172 10.06 14.36 -11.82
N GLY A 173 9.67 14.58 -10.58
CA GLY A 173 9.24 15.86 -10.09
C GLY A 173 10.38 16.90 -10.06
N ILE A 174 10.04 18.12 -9.68
CA ILE A 174 11.01 19.25 -9.58
C ILE A 174 12.11 19.00 -8.54
N ASP A 175 11.88 18.14 -7.60
CA ASP A 175 12.83 17.70 -6.56
C ASP A 175 13.79 16.60 -7.04
N GLY A 176 13.62 16.11 -8.28
CA GLY A 176 14.44 15.07 -8.89
C GLY A 176 14.12 13.65 -8.41
N THR A 177 12.97 13.45 -7.75
CA THR A 177 12.46 12.15 -7.37
C THR A 177 11.35 11.67 -8.28
N VAL A 178 11.12 10.35 -8.35
CA VAL A 178 10.02 9.74 -9.12
C VAL A 178 8.70 10.30 -8.61
N SER A 179 7.95 10.93 -9.50
CA SER A 179 6.62 11.50 -9.26
C SER A 179 5.50 10.69 -9.89
N SER A 180 5.77 10.06 -11.05
CA SER A 180 4.81 9.15 -11.70
C SER A 180 5.53 8.01 -12.40
N VAL A 181 4.86 6.85 -12.43
CA VAL A 181 5.27 5.65 -13.16
C VAL A 181 4.20 5.32 -14.19
N TYR A 182 4.61 5.25 -15.45
CA TYR A 182 3.73 4.95 -16.58
C TYR A 182 4.06 3.58 -17.17
N ILE A 183 3.06 2.90 -17.68
CA ILE A 183 3.27 1.83 -18.65
C ILE A 183 3.09 2.44 -20.03
N LEU A 184 4.07 2.20 -20.91
CA LEU A 184 4.16 2.74 -22.27
C LEU A 184 4.08 1.56 -23.24
N PRO A 185 2.89 1.03 -23.55
CA PRO A 185 2.74 -0.13 -24.41
C PRO A 185 3.19 0.19 -25.84
N GLU A 186 3.68 -0.82 -26.56
CA GLU A 186 4.08 -0.66 -27.95
C GLU A 186 3.04 -1.29 -28.88
N ALA A 187 2.52 -0.50 -29.83
CA ALA A 187 1.61 -0.94 -30.88
C ALA A 187 0.35 -1.67 -30.37
N ILE A 188 -0.21 -1.22 -29.27
CA ILE A 188 -1.47 -1.74 -28.72
C ILE A 188 -2.62 -0.87 -29.22
N SER A 189 -3.52 -1.45 -30.03
CA SER A 189 -4.70 -0.72 -30.49
C SER A 189 -5.69 -0.46 -29.33
N VAL A 190 -6.36 0.70 -29.38
CA VAL A 190 -7.42 1.03 -28.42
C VAL A 190 -8.53 -0.03 -28.42
N SER A 191 -8.84 -0.63 -29.59
CA SER A 191 -9.84 -1.69 -29.68
C SER A 191 -9.44 -2.97 -28.97
N ASP A 192 -8.18 -3.41 -29.12
CA ASP A 192 -7.69 -4.64 -28.44
C ASP A 192 -7.62 -4.45 -26.94
N PHE A 193 -7.17 -3.26 -26.49
CA PHE A 193 -7.12 -2.93 -25.08
C PHE A 193 -8.53 -2.94 -24.46
N LYS A 194 -9.48 -2.26 -25.08
CA LYS A 194 -10.88 -2.22 -24.62
C LYS A 194 -11.55 -3.60 -24.67
N GLN A 195 -11.27 -4.38 -25.71
CA GLN A 195 -11.78 -5.77 -25.80
C GLN A 195 -11.26 -6.64 -24.65
N PHE A 196 -10.03 -6.42 -24.22
CA PHE A 196 -9.39 -7.23 -23.18
C PHE A 196 -9.79 -6.79 -21.76
N HIS A 197 -9.79 -5.47 -21.50
CA HIS A 197 -10.04 -4.92 -20.16
C HIS A 197 -11.49 -4.48 -19.90
N GLY A 198 -12.34 -4.48 -20.93
CA GLY A 198 -13.72 -4.01 -20.83
C GLY A 198 -13.87 -2.50 -21.10
N ASP A 199 -15.09 -2.02 -20.91
CA ASP A 199 -15.43 -0.61 -21.11
C ASP A 199 -14.88 0.25 -19.95
N PRO A 200 -14.31 1.43 -20.24
CA PRO A 200 -13.90 2.38 -19.21
C PRO A 200 -15.11 3.00 -18.50
N THR A 201 -14.91 3.50 -17.29
CA THR A 201 -15.92 4.25 -16.52
C THR A 201 -16.20 5.62 -17.14
N VAL A 202 -15.14 6.29 -17.64
CA VAL A 202 -15.23 7.55 -18.39
C VAL A 202 -14.45 7.40 -19.70
N GLU A 203 -15.02 7.88 -20.80
CA GLU A 203 -14.41 7.83 -22.12
C GLU A 203 -14.44 9.19 -22.79
N THR A 204 -13.29 9.82 -22.98
CA THR A 204 -13.11 11.02 -23.78
C THR A 204 -12.41 10.69 -25.11
N GLU A 205 -12.19 11.67 -25.99
CA GLU A 205 -11.46 11.45 -27.26
C GLU A 205 -10.00 11.03 -27.00
N GLU A 206 -9.34 11.61 -26.01
CA GLU A 206 -7.90 11.43 -25.77
C GLU A 206 -7.58 10.48 -24.60
N GLN A 207 -8.56 10.22 -23.70
CA GLN A 207 -8.31 9.49 -22.45
C GLN A 207 -9.47 8.58 -22.07
N TRP A 208 -9.14 7.46 -21.47
CA TRP A 208 -10.06 6.58 -20.74
C TRP A 208 -9.74 6.57 -19.27
N VAL A 209 -10.76 6.43 -18.44
CA VAL A 209 -10.64 6.22 -17.01
C VAL A 209 -11.29 4.89 -16.65
N TYR A 210 -10.56 4.06 -15.91
CA TYR A 210 -11.07 2.85 -15.29
C TYR A 210 -11.11 3.07 -13.79
N ASP A 211 -12.30 3.27 -13.24
CA ASP A 211 -12.56 3.55 -11.84
C ASP A 211 -13.99 3.13 -11.51
N ASP A 212 -14.23 1.83 -11.46
CA ASP A 212 -15.52 1.23 -11.13
C ASP A 212 -15.74 1.05 -9.61
N ASN A 213 -14.75 1.43 -8.79
CA ASN A 213 -14.80 1.37 -7.34
C ASN A 213 -14.13 2.58 -6.69
N SER A 214 -14.89 3.63 -6.42
CA SER A 214 -14.43 4.90 -5.83
C SER A 214 -13.80 4.79 -4.43
N ASP A 215 -13.82 3.61 -3.81
CA ASP A 215 -13.30 3.38 -2.46
C ASP A 215 -12.03 2.48 -2.46
N ASN A 216 -11.49 2.12 -3.61
CA ASN A 216 -10.33 1.23 -3.71
C ASN A 216 -8.97 1.95 -3.53
N GLY A 217 -8.96 3.29 -3.54
CA GLY A 217 -7.78 4.13 -3.29
C GLY A 217 -6.98 4.51 -4.54
N PHE A 218 -7.36 4.04 -5.73
CA PHE A 218 -6.65 4.34 -6.98
C PHE A 218 -7.59 4.50 -8.18
N THR A 219 -7.11 5.20 -9.19
CA THR A 219 -7.75 5.39 -10.50
C THR A 219 -6.76 5.04 -11.60
N ILE A 220 -7.20 4.37 -12.66
CA ILE A 220 -6.38 4.09 -13.83
C ILE A 220 -6.72 5.06 -14.95
N PHE A 221 -5.71 5.77 -15.44
CA PHE A 221 -5.80 6.59 -16.64
C PHE A 221 -5.13 5.88 -17.83
N VAL A 222 -5.80 5.86 -18.96
CA VAL A 222 -5.30 5.32 -20.24
C VAL A 222 -5.34 6.43 -21.28
N ASN A 223 -4.19 7.01 -21.62
CA ASN A 223 -4.07 8.02 -22.65
C ASN A 223 -4.00 7.35 -24.03
N LYS A 224 -4.73 7.93 -24.98
CA LYS A 224 -4.89 7.43 -26.34
C LYS A 224 -4.38 8.43 -27.36
N GLY A 225 -3.89 7.93 -28.47
CA GLY A 225 -3.51 8.76 -29.62
C GLY A 225 -3.29 7.91 -30.85
N ASN A 226 -3.70 8.43 -32.03
CA ASN A 226 -3.54 7.73 -33.30
C ASN A 226 -4.13 6.31 -33.36
N GLY A 227 -5.18 6.04 -32.59
CA GLY A 227 -5.82 4.73 -32.51
C GLY A 227 -5.08 3.70 -31.64
N GLU A 228 -4.08 4.11 -30.91
CA GLU A 228 -3.27 3.28 -30.01
C GLU A 228 -3.30 3.80 -28.56
N VAL A 229 -3.03 2.91 -27.61
CA VAL A 229 -2.76 3.25 -26.21
C VAL A 229 -1.35 3.83 -26.11
N GLN A 230 -1.25 5.06 -25.64
CA GLN A 230 0.01 5.78 -25.52
C GLN A 230 0.67 5.60 -24.15
N SER A 231 -0.14 5.66 -23.09
CA SER A 231 0.34 5.44 -21.73
C SER A 231 -0.79 4.98 -20.81
N ILE A 232 -0.41 4.25 -19.75
CA ILE A 232 -1.32 3.83 -18.69
C ILE A 232 -0.69 4.24 -17.36
N GLU A 233 -1.46 4.90 -16.51
CA GLU A 233 -1.05 5.36 -15.18
C GLU A 233 -2.01 4.82 -14.12
N ASN A 234 -1.46 4.32 -13.02
CA ASN A 234 -2.19 3.99 -11.80
C ASN A 234 -1.85 5.06 -10.77
N THR A 235 -2.81 5.90 -10.46
CA THR A 235 -2.65 7.06 -9.59
C THR A 235 -3.64 7.06 -8.43
N TYR A 236 -3.50 7.98 -7.49
CA TYR A 236 -4.43 8.12 -6.37
C TYR A 236 -5.85 8.32 -6.84
N GLN A 237 -6.78 7.80 -6.06
CA GLN A 237 -8.22 7.91 -6.31
C GLN A 237 -8.62 9.34 -6.67
N VAL A 238 -9.25 9.50 -7.83
CA VAL A 238 -9.84 10.76 -8.28
C VAL A 238 -11.30 10.81 -7.80
N ASP A 239 -11.73 11.95 -7.29
CA ASP A 239 -13.09 12.11 -6.82
C ASP A 239 -14.11 12.11 -7.98
N GLU A 240 -15.31 11.61 -7.70
CA GLU A 240 -16.39 11.45 -8.68
C GLU A 240 -16.78 12.79 -9.37
N ALA A 241 -16.69 13.92 -8.66
CA ALA A 241 -17.01 15.22 -9.23
C ALA A 241 -15.96 15.62 -10.28
N SER A 242 -14.68 15.30 -10.05
CA SER A 242 -13.59 15.50 -11.02
C SER A 242 -13.77 14.61 -12.25
N LEU A 243 -14.11 13.34 -12.07
CA LEU A 243 -14.37 12.40 -13.16
C LEU A 243 -15.55 12.86 -14.02
N ASN A 244 -16.67 13.26 -13.42
CA ASN A 244 -17.86 13.75 -14.11
C ASN A 244 -17.62 15.07 -14.87
N SER A 245 -16.57 15.81 -14.57
CA SER A 245 -16.19 17.03 -15.29
C SER A 245 -15.37 16.78 -16.55
N MET A 246 -14.92 15.54 -16.76
CA MET A 246 -14.12 15.12 -17.92
C MET A 246 -14.98 14.68 -19.12
N ASP A 247 -16.27 14.42 -18.91
CA ASP A 247 -17.25 14.02 -19.95
C ASP A 247 -17.66 15.17 -20.90
#